data_50fe11a24bde16a97ae2344e2eee1a4f
#
_entry.id   50fe11a24bde16a97ae2344e2eee1a4f
#
_cell.length_a   1.000
_cell.length_b   1.000
_cell.length_c   1.000
_cell.angle_alpha   90.00
_cell.angle_beta   90.00
_cell.angle_gamma   90.00
#
_symmetry.space_group_name_H-M   'P 1'
#
loop_
_entity.id
_entity.type
_entity.pdbx_description
1 polymer ?
#
loop_
_entity_poly.entity_id
_entity_poly.type
_entity_poly.pdbx_seq_one_letter_code
_entity_poly.pdbx_strand_id
1 'polypeptide(L)'
;MAAAIALRQRGADVLVADALRPPIDKPCGEGLMPDSRRELARLGVNMDDRLGARFSGILFADGDARVRAEFPHGAGIGVRRPVLHHLLLDRATELGVRMAWNAPVVMKEQNAALVGGERCGFRWLVGADGHASRVRAWAGLDAANLRSRRFGFRAHFCIAPWSSYVEIHWGAQGQVYVTPVGPHEICVAAISRRSDVRLKAVIDSIPFLRNKLAGAQVSSAERGALTLTRRLHRVTRGNVALVGDASGSADAITGEGLAMGFRQALLLAESLGQGGLHLYESRHGSILALPQQMATMMLLLDRHAWLRRRALLVLAARPELFRAMLAVHVGEASLPRFLAQHGLQFGALLLAPQFA
;
A
#
# COMPACT_ATOMS: atom_id res chain seq x y z
N MET A 1 11.88 -7.60 -4.39
CA MET A 1 12.78 -7.60 -3.22
C MET A 1 12.23 -8.42 -2.06
N ALA A 2 11.11 -8.07 -1.42
CA ALA A 2 10.58 -8.79 -0.25
C ALA A 2 10.45 -10.32 -0.45
N ALA A 3 9.91 -10.77 -1.59
CA ALA A 3 9.83 -12.19 -1.90
C ALA A 3 11.21 -12.87 -2.03
N ALA A 4 12.18 -12.16 -2.60
CA ALA A 4 13.54 -12.67 -2.72
C ALA A 4 14.20 -12.85 -1.35
N ILE A 5 14.04 -11.85 -0.45
CA ILE A 5 14.52 -11.91 0.91
C ILE A 5 13.88 -13.10 1.66
N ALA A 6 12.56 -13.19 1.64
CA ALA A 6 11.81 -14.24 2.33
C ALA A 6 12.19 -15.65 1.85
N LEU A 7 12.38 -15.83 0.53
CA LEU A 7 12.83 -17.08 -0.06
C LEU A 7 14.28 -17.41 0.31
N ARG A 8 15.15 -16.42 0.28
CA ARG A 8 16.55 -16.61 0.62
C ARG A 8 16.76 -16.94 2.10
N GLN A 9 15.95 -16.36 3.01
CA GLN A 9 15.91 -16.73 4.42
C GLN A 9 15.57 -18.21 4.65
N ARG A 10 14.95 -18.87 3.66
CA ARG A 10 14.61 -20.30 3.66
C ARG A 10 15.59 -21.16 2.84
N GLY A 11 16.73 -20.61 2.45
CA GLY A 11 17.80 -21.32 1.75
C GLY A 11 17.59 -21.46 0.24
N ALA A 12 16.57 -20.83 -0.36
CA ALA A 12 16.38 -20.88 -1.79
C ALA A 12 17.50 -20.11 -2.54
N ASP A 13 17.95 -20.61 -3.68
CA ASP A 13 18.78 -19.83 -4.61
C ASP A 13 17.87 -18.88 -5.41
N VAL A 14 18.14 -17.58 -5.35
CA VAL A 14 17.23 -16.55 -5.89
C VAL A 14 17.98 -15.58 -6.80
N LEU A 15 17.43 -15.37 -7.99
CA LEU A 15 17.78 -14.29 -8.91
C LEU A 15 16.63 -13.29 -9.00
N VAL A 16 16.92 -12.01 -8.73
CA VAL A 16 16.01 -10.89 -9.03
C VAL A 16 16.44 -10.23 -10.33
N ALA A 17 15.51 -10.09 -11.26
CA ALA A 17 15.73 -9.37 -12.52
C ALA A 17 14.74 -8.18 -12.62
N ASP A 18 15.24 -7.02 -13.01
CA ASP A 18 14.44 -5.83 -13.30
C ASP A 18 14.99 -5.12 -14.54
N ALA A 19 14.08 -4.59 -15.35
CA ALA A 19 14.44 -3.80 -16.53
C ALA A 19 15.07 -2.43 -16.17
N LEU A 20 14.91 -2.01 -14.91
CA LEU A 20 15.48 -0.78 -14.39
C LEU A 20 16.66 -1.09 -13.46
N ARG A 21 17.44 -0.05 -13.17
CA ARG A 21 18.51 -0.09 -12.18
C ARG A 21 18.15 0.78 -10.97
N PRO A 22 18.47 0.37 -9.72
CA PRO A 22 18.32 1.22 -8.55
C PRO A 22 19.09 2.57 -8.68
N PRO A 23 18.56 3.64 -8.07
CA PRO A 23 17.37 3.69 -7.22
C PRO A 23 16.05 3.67 -8.03
N ILE A 24 15.13 2.77 -7.65
CA ILE A 24 13.82 2.65 -8.30
C ILE A 24 12.78 3.36 -7.42
N ASP A 25 12.31 4.51 -7.90
CA ASP A 25 11.27 5.29 -7.24
C ASP A 25 9.90 5.03 -7.90
N LYS A 26 8.94 4.58 -7.10
CA LYS A 26 7.55 4.35 -7.54
C LYS A 26 6.59 5.24 -6.74
N PRO A 27 5.49 5.73 -7.35
CA PRO A 27 4.47 6.48 -6.63
C PRO A 27 3.93 5.69 -5.45
N CYS A 28 3.96 6.30 -4.27
CA CYS A 28 3.56 5.69 -3.00
C CYS A 28 3.20 6.81 -2.02
N GLY A 29 2.27 6.56 -1.10
CA GLY A 29 1.98 7.46 0.02
C GLY A 29 3.04 7.44 1.12
N GLU A 30 4.00 6.51 1.05
CA GLU A 30 5.22 6.42 1.87
C GLU A 30 5.00 6.21 3.36
N GLY A 31 3.76 5.98 3.81
CA GLY A 31 3.45 5.62 5.19
C GLY A 31 3.52 4.10 5.41
N LEU A 32 4.38 3.66 6.33
CA LEU A 32 4.39 2.31 6.85
C LEU A 32 3.67 2.29 8.21
N MET A 33 2.48 1.74 8.25
CA MET A 33 1.73 1.53 9.49
C MET A 33 2.39 0.48 10.40
N PRO A 34 2.01 0.37 11.67
CA PRO A 34 2.65 -0.57 12.61
C PRO A 34 2.69 -2.02 12.12
N ASP A 35 1.65 -2.49 11.46
CA ASP A 35 1.60 -3.83 10.85
C ASP A 35 2.62 -4.00 9.72
N SER A 36 2.76 -2.99 8.85
CA SER A 36 3.76 -2.99 7.78
C SER A 36 5.19 -3.06 8.34
N ARG A 37 5.47 -2.35 9.45
CA ARG A 37 6.77 -2.40 10.14
C ARG A 37 7.03 -3.79 10.72
N ARG A 38 6.01 -4.45 11.31
CA ARG A 38 6.13 -5.82 11.82
C ARG A 38 6.48 -6.82 10.71
N GLU A 39 5.80 -6.73 9.57
CA GLU A 39 6.10 -7.63 8.44
C GLU A 39 7.49 -7.35 7.84
N LEU A 40 7.91 -6.09 7.80
CA LEU A 40 9.26 -5.70 7.34
C LEU A 40 10.34 -6.26 8.28
N ALA A 41 10.12 -6.19 9.60
CA ALA A 41 11.02 -6.78 10.60
C ALA A 41 11.15 -8.30 10.44
N ARG A 42 10.09 -9.02 10.06
CA ARG A 42 10.14 -10.48 9.74
C ARG A 42 11.03 -10.78 8.53
N LEU A 43 11.20 -9.84 7.62
CA LEU A 43 12.16 -9.91 6.52
C LEU A 43 13.61 -9.58 6.98
N GLY A 44 13.80 -9.26 8.26
CA GLY A 44 15.08 -8.85 8.81
C GLY A 44 15.50 -7.44 8.43
N VAL A 45 14.52 -6.60 8.05
CA VAL A 45 14.74 -5.17 7.77
C VAL A 45 14.13 -4.35 8.89
N ASN A 46 14.99 -3.86 9.77
CA ASN A 46 14.60 -3.00 10.89
C ASN A 46 14.65 -1.54 10.43
N MET A 47 13.52 -0.87 10.53
CA MET A 47 13.40 0.54 10.18
C MET A 47 13.85 1.40 11.36
N ASP A 48 15.00 2.05 11.22
CA ASP A 48 15.48 3.07 12.16
C ASP A 48 14.62 4.35 11.98
N ASP A 49 14.17 4.92 13.09
CA ASP A 49 13.35 6.13 13.07
C ASP A 49 14.09 7.35 12.47
N ARG A 50 15.44 7.31 12.41
CA ARG A 50 16.26 8.34 11.74
C ARG A 50 16.15 8.34 10.22
N LEU A 51 15.62 7.27 9.63
CA LEU A 51 15.46 7.13 8.17
C LEU A 51 14.16 7.71 7.65
N GLY A 52 13.31 8.24 8.54
CA GLY A 52 12.01 8.78 8.19
C GLY A 52 11.41 9.62 9.31
N ALA A 53 10.09 9.77 9.32
CA ALA A 53 9.38 10.47 10.38
C ALA A 53 8.29 9.58 10.99
N ARG A 54 8.26 9.47 12.32
CA ARG A 54 7.21 8.71 13.03
C ARG A 54 5.87 9.40 12.90
N PHE A 55 4.81 8.61 12.84
CA PHE A 55 3.45 9.10 12.99
C PHE A 55 2.64 8.18 13.91
N SER A 56 1.76 8.80 14.71
CA SER A 56 1.05 8.12 15.80
C SER A 56 -0.29 7.52 15.37
N GLY A 57 -0.83 7.93 14.23
CA GLY A 57 -2.16 7.51 13.81
C GLY A 57 -2.60 8.17 12.51
N ILE A 58 -3.92 8.19 12.31
CA ILE A 58 -4.57 8.73 11.11
C ILE A 58 -5.47 9.90 11.50
N LEU A 59 -5.47 10.95 10.68
CA LEU A 59 -6.40 12.08 10.75
C LEU A 59 -7.22 12.13 9.45
N PHE A 60 -8.53 12.20 9.59
CA PHE A 60 -9.45 12.46 8.49
C PHE A 60 -9.97 13.91 8.55
N ALA A 61 -10.06 14.58 7.39
CA ALA A 61 -10.57 15.94 7.29
C ALA A 61 -11.44 16.12 6.03
N ASP A 62 -12.63 16.73 6.21
CA ASP A 62 -13.54 17.13 5.13
C ASP A 62 -14.11 18.52 5.49
N GLY A 63 -13.55 19.57 4.88
CA GLY A 63 -13.81 20.95 5.31
C GLY A 63 -13.39 21.18 6.75
N ASP A 64 -14.34 21.57 7.59
CA ASP A 64 -14.13 21.85 9.02
C ASP A 64 -14.23 20.59 9.89
N ALA A 65 -14.83 19.51 9.38
CA ALA A 65 -14.94 18.25 10.08
C ALA A 65 -13.58 17.55 10.14
N ARG A 66 -13.07 17.34 11.34
CA ARG A 66 -11.77 16.69 11.58
C ARG A 66 -11.91 15.64 12.67
N VAL A 67 -11.33 14.48 12.44
CA VAL A 67 -11.25 13.41 13.43
C VAL A 67 -9.90 12.70 13.32
N ARG A 68 -9.34 12.34 14.47
CA ARG A 68 -8.07 11.60 14.53
C ARG A 68 -8.18 10.44 15.50
N ALA A 69 -7.41 9.40 15.22
CA ALA A 69 -7.20 8.30 16.15
C ALA A 69 -5.74 7.85 16.10
N GLU A 70 -5.23 7.46 17.24
CA GLU A 70 -3.91 6.85 17.38
C GLU A 70 -4.00 5.35 17.13
N PHE A 71 -2.90 4.76 16.68
CA PHE A 71 -2.77 3.31 16.64
C PHE A 71 -2.87 2.73 18.04
N PRO A 72 -3.51 1.55 18.22
CA PRO A 72 -3.61 0.92 19.54
C PRO A 72 -2.23 0.64 20.14
N HIS A 73 -1.29 0.17 19.31
CA HIS A 73 0.08 -0.12 19.72
C HIS A 73 1.10 0.35 18.67
N GLY A 74 2.20 0.90 19.16
CA GLY A 74 3.32 1.34 18.32
C GLY A 74 3.02 2.62 17.52
N ALA A 75 3.89 2.90 16.57
CA ALA A 75 3.79 4.01 15.66
C ALA A 75 4.12 3.57 14.23
N GLY A 76 3.52 4.23 13.25
CA GLY A 76 3.95 4.15 11.88
C GLY A 76 5.23 4.95 11.64
N ILE A 77 5.80 4.79 10.45
CA ILE A 77 6.90 5.61 9.97
C ILE A 77 6.66 5.99 8.50
N GLY A 78 6.73 7.26 8.20
CA GLY A 78 6.80 7.75 6.84
C GLY A 78 8.24 7.74 6.36
N VAL A 79 8.50 7.12 5.24
CA VAL A 79 9.83 6.95 4.67
C VAL A 79 9.81 7.09 3.16
N ARG A 80 10.76 7.82 2.61
CA ARG A 80 10.92 7.97 1.16
C ARG A 80 11.02 6.60 0.49
N ARG A 81 10.27 6.39 -0.58
CA ARG A 81 10.23 5.11 -1.30
C ARG A 81 11.60 4.60 -1.75
N PRO A 82 12.54 5.47 -2.24
CA PRO A 82 13.90 5.07 -2.55
C PRO A 82 14.69 4.57 -1.33
N VAL A 83 14.50 5.17 -0.15
CA VAL A 83 15.14 4.74 1.11
C VAL A 83 14.68 3.35 1.49
N LEU A 84 13.37 3.10 1.50
CA LEU A 84 12.82 1.75 1.75
C LEU A 84 13.34 0.73 0.74
N HIS A 85 13.44 1.13 -0.54
CA HIS A 85 13.97 0.25 -1.59
C HIS A 85 15.44 -0.10 -1.33
N HIS A 86 16.24 0.88 -0.89
CA HIS A 86 17.65 0.67 -0.57
C HIS A 86 17.84 -0.31 0.60
N LEU A 87 17.08 -0.15 1.68
CA LEU A 87 17.11 -1.08 2.82
C LEU A 87 16.75 -2.52 2.43
N LEU A 88 15.74 -2.68 1.55
CA LEU A 88 15.39 -4.00 1.03
C LEU A 88 16.47 -4.55 0.10
N LEU A 89 17.16 -3.70 -0.66
CA LEU A 89 18.26 -4.08 -1.53
C LEU A 89 19.47 -4.54 -0.72
N ASP A 90 19.86 -3.78 0.30
CA ASP A 90 20.97 -4.13 1.21
C ASP A 90 20.69 -5.47 1.87
N ARG A 91 19.50 -5.65 2.44
CA ARG A 91 19.14 -6.92 3.08
C ARG A 91 19.16 -8.10 2.11
N ALA A 92 18.70 -7.92 0.88
CA ALA A 92 18.76 -8.96 -0.14
C ALA A 92 20.21 -9.29 -0.52
N THR A 93 21.07 -8.28 -0.62
CA THR A 93 22.50 -8.43 -0.92
C THR A 93 23.23 -9.17 0.21
N GLU A 94 22.98 -8.80 1.49
CA GLU A 94 23.50 -9.50 2.67
C GLU A 94 23.17 -10.99 2.67
N LEU A 95 21.97 -11.34 2.21
CA LEU A 95 21.52 -12.73 2.11
C LEU A 95 22.06 -13.46 0.88
N GLY A 96 22.82 -12.77 0.02
CA GLY A 96 23.37 -13.36 -1.20
C GLY A 96 22.33 -13.59 -2.32
N VAL A 97 21.29 -12.73 -2.40
CA VAL A 97 20.38 -12.71 -3.54
C VAL A 97 21.14 -12.20 -4.77
N ARG A 98 21.11 -12.95 -5.87
CA ARG A 98 21.69 -12.49 -7.14
C ARG A 98 20.78 -11.45 -7.80
N MET A 99 21.39 -10.40 -8.37
CA MET A 99 20.67 -9.26 -8.97
C MET A 99 21.07 -9.09 -10.43
N ALA A 100 20.09 -8.96 -11.30
CA ALA A 100 20.25 -8.61 -12.73
C ALA A 100 19.47 -7.30 -13.01
N TRP A 101 20.19 -6.20 -13.05
CA TRP A 101 19.65 -4.87 -13.36
C TRP A 101 19.80 -4.53 -14.84
N ASN A 102 18.91 -3.65 -15.35
CA ASN A 102 18.82 -3.37 -16.79
C ASN A 102 18.60 -4.64 -17.62
N ALA A 103 17.97 -5.66 -17.01
CA ALA A 103 17.81 -6.99 -17.57
C ALA A 103 16.29 -7.28 -17.74
N PRO A 104 15.69 -6.84 -18.84
CA PRO A 104 14.30 -7.16 -19.13
C PRO A 104 14.11 -8.67 -19.23
N VAL A 105 12.99 -9.14 -18.66
CA VAL A 105 12.66 -10.57 -18.65
C VAL A 105 11.63 -10.85 -19.75
N VAL A 106 11.94 -11.85 -20.59
CA VAL A 106 11.03 -12.36 -21.61
C VAL A 106 10.77 -13.85 -21.34
N MET A 107 9.54 -14.18 -20.99
CA MET A 107 9.10 -15.55 -20.78
C MET A 107 8.99 -16.26 -22.15
N LYS A 108 9.69 -17.38 -22.29
CA LYS A 108 9.74 -18.19 -23.52
C LYS A 108 9.23 -19.61 -23.30
N GLU A 109 9.66 -20.21 -22.22
CA GLU A 109 9.44 -21.61 -21.88
C GLU A 109 8.88 -21.75 -20.48
N GLN A 110 8.30 -22.90 -20.16
CA GLN A 110 7.73 -23.15 -18.83
C GLN A 110 8.78 -23.08 -17.70
N ASN A 111 10.03 -23.48 -17.97
CA ASN A 111 11.10 -23.57 -16.97
C ASN A 111 12.31 -22.69 -17.31
N ALA A 112 12.19 -21.78 -18.28
CA ALA A 112 13.25 -20.83 -18.62
C ALA A 112 12.70 -19.52 -19.17
N ALA A 113 13.46 -18.44 -18.92
CA ALA A 113 13.20 -17.11 -19.45
C ALA A 113 14.49 -16.51 -20.00
N LEU A 114 14.38 -15.52 -20.88
CA LEU A 114 15.49 -14.67 -21.23
C LEU A 114 15.57 -13.52 -20.22
N VAL A 115 16.71 -13.38 -19.58
CA VAL A 115 17.03 -12.31 -18.62
C VAL A 115 18.15 -11.48 -19.24
N GLY A 116 17.86 -10.25 -19.63
CA GLY A 116 18.84 -9.43 -20.35
C GLY A 116 19.33 -10.05 -21.68
N GLY A 117 18.54 -10.94 -22.28
CA GLY A 117 18.90 -11.66 -23.51
C GLY A 117 19.49 -13.06 -23.29
N GLU A 118 19.96 -13.38 -22.09
CA GLU A 118 20.53 -14.68 -21.74
C GLU A 118 19.49 -15.66 -21.22
N ARG A 119 19.58 -16.92 -21.60
CA ARG A 119 18.67 -17.99 -21.15
C ARG A 119 18.96 -18.36 -19.70
N CYS A 120 17.98 -18.15 -18.83
CA CYS A 120 18.03 -18.49 -17.41
C CYS A 120 16.96 -19.56 -17.10
N GLY A 121 17.40 -20.74 -16.66
CA GLY A 121 16.51 -21.79 -16.16
C GLY A 121 16.04 -21.50 -14.74
N PHE A 122 14.82 -21.91 -14.39
CA PHE A 122 14.28 -21.77 -13.04
C PHE A 122 13.37 -22.93 -12.65
N ARG A 123 13.32 -23.23 -11.36
CA ARG A 123 12.31 -24.13 -10.79
C ARG A 123 10.98 -23.40 -10.58
N TRP A 124 11.03 -22.18 -10.08
CA TRP A 124 9.87 -21.32 -9.76
C TRP A 124 10.05 -19.94 -10.38
N LEU A 125 9.02 -19.41 -10.99
CA LEU A 125 8.96 -18.05 -11.50
C LEU A 125 8.03 -17.22 -10.62
N VAL A 126 8.53 -16.11 -10.06
CA VAL A 126 7.73 -15.19 -9.24
C VAL A 126 7.52 -13.88 -9.99
N GLY A 127 6.29 -13.63 -10.43
CA GLY A 127 5.89 -12.37 -11.05
C GLY A 127 5.63 -11.29 -9.98
N ALA A 128 6.50 -10.28 -9.93
CA ALA A 128 6.43 -9.12 -9.03
C ALA A 128 6.43 -7.80 -9.81
N ASP A 129 5.93 -7.81 -11.03
CA ASP A 129 6.02 -6.79 -12.06
C ASP A 129 4.82 -5.84 -12.11
N GLY A 130 4.04 -5.77 -11.01
CA GLY A 130 3.05 -4.74 -10.75
C GLY A 130 1.73 -4.89 -11.51
N HIS A 131 0.96 -3.81 -11.60
CA HIS A 131 -0.40 -3.83 -12.17
C HIS A 131 -0.47 -4.30 -13.62
N ALA A 132 0.53 -3.96 -14.44
CA ALA A 132 0.62 -4.34 -15.86
C ALA A 132 1.44 -5.63 -16.07
N SER A 133 1.38 -6.55 -15.12
CA SER A 133 2.21 -7.77 -15.10
C SER A 133 2.19 -8.56 -16.40
N ARG A 134 3.38 -8.68 -17.00
CA ARG A 134 3.62 -9.53 -18.17
C ARG A 134 3.68 -11.00 -17.78
N VAL A 135 4.20 -11.29 -16.57
CA VAL A 135 4.23 -12.67 -16.05
C VAL A 135 2.81 -13.19 -15.88
N ARG A 136 1.90 -12.37 -15.33
CA ARG A 136 0.48 -12.73 -15.16
C ARG A 136 -0.17 -13.05 -16.51
N ALA A 137 0.01 -12.17 -17.51
CA ALA A 137 -0.55 -12.37 -18.84
C ALA A 137 0.01 -13.64 -19.50
N TRP A 138 1.33 -13.81 -19.47
CA TRP A 138 1.98 -14.99 -20.04
C TRP A 138 1.52 -16.31 -19.37
N ALA A 139 1.36 -16.29 -18.05
CA ALA A 139 0.88 -17.46 -17.31
C ALA A 139 -0.63 -17.73 -17.50
N GLY A 140 -1.37 -16.87 -18.22
CA GLY A 140 -2.82 -16.99 -18.39
C GLY A 140 -3.60 -16.82 -17.08
N LEU A 141 -3.11 -15.94 -16.20
CA LEU A 141 -3.70 -15.62 -14.90
C LEU A 141 -4.46 -14.27 -14.89
N ASP A 142 -4.76 -13.71 -16.06
CA ASP A 142 -5.42 -12.40 -16.18
C ASP A 142 -6.92 -12.40 -15.85
N ALA A 143 -7.54 -13.58 -15.69
CA ALA A 143 -8.94 -13.65 -15.27
C ALA A 143 -9.14 -12.99 -13.90
N ALA A 144 -9.80 -11.85 -13.89
CA ALA A 144 -9.92 -10.98 -12.73
C ALA A 144 -11.24 -10.22 -12.68
N ASN A 145 -11.67 -9.89 -11.46
CA ASN A 145 -12.69 -8.89 -11.20
C ASN A 145 -12.01 -7.53 -10.93
N LEU A 146 -12.31 -6.54 -11.75
CA LEU A 146 -11.85 -5.15 -11.60
C LEU A 146 -12.99 -4.30 -11.05
N ARG A 147 -12.76 -3.52 -9.99
CA ARG A 147 -13.83 -2.75 -9.34
C ARG A 147 -13.60 -1.26 -9.30
N SER A 148 -12.43 -0.77 -9.10
CA SER A 148 -12.14 0.67 -9.08
C SER A 148 -11.00 1.00 -10.02
N ARG A 149 -11.02 2.19 -10.56
CA ARG A 149 -9.92 2.76 -11.34
C ARG A 149 -9.79 4.21 -10.95
N ARG A 150 -8.65 4.56 -10.38
CA ARG A 150 -8.33 5.93 -9.99
C ARG A 150 -6.88 6.25 -10.34
N PHE A 151 -6.54 7.53 -10.30
CA PHE A 151 -5.24 8.05 -10.67
C PHE A 151 -4.59 8.64 -9.41
N GLY A 152 -3.42 8.14 -9.07
CA GLY A 152 -2.61 8.62 -7.96
C GLY A 152 -1.48 9.51 -8.46
N PHE A 153 -1.19 10.58 -7.73
CA PHE A 153 -0.06 11.47 -7.99
C PHE A 153 0.67 11.73 -6.67
N ARG A 154 1.98 11.87 -6.71
CA ARG A 154 2.78 12.13 -5.53
C ARG A 154 3.92 13.09 -5.83
N ALA A 155 4.17 14.04 -4.92
CA ALA A 155 5.38 14.84 -4.84
C ALA A 155 5.77 15.05 -3.36
N HIS A 156 6.96 15.56 -3.13
CA HIS A 156 7.45 15.92 -1.80
C HIS A 156 7.63 17.42 -1.69
N PHE A 157 7.46 17.93 -0.47
CA PHE A 157 7.58 19.34 -0.16
C PHE A 157 8.54 19.55 0.99
N CYS A 158 9.50 20.50 0.83
CA CYS A 158 10.40 20.94 1.87
C CYS A 158 9.65 21.82 2.88
N ILE A 159 8.98 21.19 3.81
CA ILE A 159 8.28 21.82 4.92
C ILE A 159 8.27 20.87 6.12
N ALA A 160 8.47 21.40 7.32
CA ALA A 160 8.37 20.60 8.53
C ALA A 160 6.94 20.06 8.69
N PRO A 161 6.76 18.78 9.03
CA PRO A 161 5.45 18.23 9.32
C PRO A 161 4.74 19.04 10.42
N TRP A 162 3.51 19.44 10.17
CA TRP A 162 2.67 20.18 11.13
C TRP A 162 1.80 19.26 11.99
N SER A 163 1.92 17.95 11.78
CA SER A 163 1.12 16.93 12.46
C SER A 163 1.94 15.65 12.62
N SER A 164 1.72 14.93 13.70
CA SER A 164 2.24 13.58 13.96
C SER A 164 1.31 12.47 13.43
N TYR A 165 0.40 12.79 12.49
CA TYR A 165 -0.54 11.87 11.87
C TYR A 165 -0.31 11.81 10.36
N VAL A 166 -0.64 10.69 9.75
CA VAL A 166 -0.95 10.71 8.31
C VAL A 166 -2.32 11.37 8.16
N GLU A 167 -2.38 12.46 7.42
CA GLU A 167 -3.62 13.19 7.21
C GLU A 167 -4.25 12.81 5.88
N ILE A 168 -5.57 12.58 5.88
CA ILE A 168 -6.35 12.29 4.69
C ILE A 168 -7.42 13.38 4.57
N HIS A 169 -7.28 14.20 3.53
CA HIS A 169 -8.17 15.30 3.26
C HIS A 169 -9.04 15.02 2.04
N TRP A 170 -10.34 15.23 2.13
CA TRP A 170 -11.25 15.17 1.00
C TRP A 170 -11.42 16.56 0.39
N GLY A 171 -11.31 16.63 -0.93
CA GLY A 171 -11.54 17.81 -1.73
C GLY A 171 -12.44 17.52 -2.93
N ALA A 172 -12.88 18.57 -3.62
CA ALA A 172 -13.76 18.46 -4.78
C ALA A 172 -13.14 17.67 -5.96
N GLN A 173 -11.81 17.67 -6.07
CA GLN A 173 -11.08 17.02 -7.16
C GLN A 173 -10.52 15.64 -6.80
N GLY A 174 -10.61 15.24 -5.52
CA GLY A 174 -10.06 13.97 -5.04
C GLY A 174 -9.63 14.05 -3.58
N GLN A 175 -8.88 13.05 -3.15
CA GLN A 175 -8.33 12.97 -1.79
C GLN A 175 -6.85 13.30 -1.80
N VAL A 176 -6.38 13.94 -0.73
CA VAL A 176 -4.95 14.20 -0.50
C VAL A 176 -4.51 13.54 0.79
N TYR A 177 -3.40 12.85 0.71
CA TYR A 177 -2.70 12.21 1.82
C TYR A 177 -1.45 13.02 2.12
N VAL A 178 -1.26 13.42 3.35
CA VAL A 178 -0.04 14.09 3.82
C VAL A 178 0.65 13.18 4.81
N THR A 179 1.84 12.70 4.46
CA THR A 179 2.63 11.78 5.27
C THR A 179 3.94 12.48 5.68
N PRO A 180 4.24 12.62 6.98
CA PRO A 180 5.58 13.01 7.43
C PRO A 180 6.62 12.01 6.92
N VAL A 181 7.69 12.44 6.25
CA VAL A 181 8.76 11.54 5.76
C VAL A 181 10.15 11.95 6.22
N GLY A 182 10.24 13.08 6.89
CA GLY A 182 11.48 13.59 7.49
C GLY A 182 11.19 14.78 8.40
N PRO A 183 12.19 15.31 9.12
CA PRO A 183 12.00 16.44 10.04
C PRO A 183 11.62 17.74 9.29
N HIS A 184 11.99 17.86 8.02
CA HIS A 184 11.73 19.04 7.19
C HIS A 184 11.12 18.65 5.84
N GLU A 185 10.49 17.48 5.75
CA GLU A 185 9.91 17.00 4.50
C GLU A 185 8.63 16.21 4.72
N ILE A 186 7.64 16.46 3.87
CA ILE A 186 6.42 15.69 3.79
C ILE A 186 6.23 15.10 2.38
N CYS A 187 5.62 13.92 2.33
CA CYS A 187 5.06 13.34 1.13
C CYS A 187 3.61 13.79 0.98
N VAL A 188 3.24 14.35 -0.17
CA VAL A 188 1.86 14.67 -0.51
C VAL A 188 1.45 13.80 -1.68
N ALA A 189 0.48 12.92 -1.44
CA ALA A 189 -0.10 12.06 -2.47
C ALA A 189 -1.57 12.43 -2.68
N ALA A 190 -2.01 12.50 -3.92
CA ALA A 190 -3.41 12.72 -4.27
C ALA A 190 -3.96 11.52 -5.03
N ILE A 191 -5.23 11.20 -4.82
CA ILE A 191 -5.96 10.19 -5.57
C ILE A 191 -7.24 10.79 -6.12
N SER A 192 -7.42 10.71 -7.44
CA SER A 192 -8.58 11.25 -8.15
C SER A 192 -9.23 10.18 -9.04
N ARG A 193 -10.52 10.32 -9.32
CA ARG A 193 -11.23 9.53 -10.32
C ARG A 193 -10.99 10.06 -11.75
N ARG A 194 -10.50 11.28 -11.86
CA ARG A 194 -10.27 11.98 -13.11
C ARG A 194 -8.82 11.82 -13.55
N SER A 195 -8.60 11.42 -14.79
CA SER A 195 -7.26 11.23 -15.36
C SER A 195 -6.57 12.53 -15.78
N ASP A 196 -7.36 13.58 -15.98
CA ASP A 196 -6.92 14.91 -16.39
C ASP A 196 -6.49 15.82 -15.22
N VAL A 197 -6.81 15.44 -13.98
CA VAL A 197 -6.46 16.18 -12.76
C VAL A 197 -5.04 15.82 -12.32
N ARG A 198 -4.28 16.80 -11.85
CA ARG A 198 -2.91 16.65 -11.32
C ARG A 198 -2.86 17.02 -9.84
N LEU A 199 -1.75 16.68 -9.19
CA LEU A 199 -1.54 16.89 -7.76
C LEU A 199 -1.91 18.30 -7.30
N LYS A 200 -1.38 19.32 -8.00
CA LYS A 200 -1.65 20.73 -7.68
C LYS A 200 -3.14 21.06 -7.68
N ALA A 201 -3.89 20.61 -8.68
CA ALA A 201 -5.32 20.90 -8.77
C ALA A 201 -6.12 20.27 -7.63
N VAL A 202 -5.72 19.06 -7.15
CA VAL A 202 -6.34 18.43 -5.98
C VAL A 202 -6.01 19.20 -4.71
N ILE A 203 -4.74 19.60 -4.51
CA ILE A 203 -4.30 20.44 -3.37
C ILE A 203 -5.07 21.76 -3.34
N ASP A 204 -5.14 22.46 -4.48
CA ASP A 204 -5.81 23.76 -4.58
C ASP A 204 -7.32 23.70 -4.27
N SER A 205 -7.95 22.53 -4.46
CA SER A 205 -9.36 22.29 -4.13
C SER A 205 -9.61 22.18 -2.62
N ILE A 206 -8.55 22.12 -1.79
CA ILE A 206 -8.61 22.00 -0.33
C ILE A 206 -7.97 23.25 0.29
N PRO A 207 -8.75 24.26 0.73
CA PRO A 207 -8.22 25.54 1.19
C PRO A 207 -7.14 25.44 2.26
N PHE A 208 -7.32 24.53 3.23
CA PHE A 208 -6.32 24.28 4.28
C PHE A 208 -4.96 23.86 3.69
N LEU A 209 -4.93 22.89 2.78
CA LEU A 209 -3.69 22.40 2.18
C LEU A 209 -3.07 23.42 1.22
N ARG A 210 -3.90 24.10 0.43
CA ARG A 210 -3.45 25.22 -0.43
C ARG A 210 -2.70 26.28 0.39
N ASN A 211 -3.24 26.67 1.54
CA ASN A 211 -2.61 27.67 2.42
C ASN A 211 -1.35 27.12 3.10
N LYS A 212 -1.37 25.87 3.59
CA LYS A 212 -0.22 25.22 4.25
C LYS A 212 0.95 25.02 3.32
N LEU A 213 0.70 24.74 2.05
CA LEU A 213 1.72 24.49 1.03
C LEU A 213 2.07 25.72 0.19
N ALA A 214 1.44 26.87 0.49
CA ALA A 214 1.76 28.13 -0.19
C ALA A 214 3.24 28.49 0.05
N GLY A 215 4.01 28.64 -1.04
CA GLY A 215 5.44 28.95 -0.97
C GLY A 215 6.36 27.77 -0.58
N ALA A 216 5.83 26.60 -0.27
CA ALA A 216 6.67 25.44 0.02
C ALA A 216 7.38 24.95 -1.25
N GLN A 217 8.71 24.76 -1.15
CA GLN A 217 9.50 24.24 -2.26
C GLN A 217 9.19 22.76 -2.50
N VAL A 218 8.95 22.39 -3.76
CA VAL A 218 8.80 21.00 -4.19
C VAL A 218 10.19 20.35 -4.26
N SER A 219 10.40 19.28 -3.51
CA SER A 219 11.69 18.56 -3.42
C SER A 219 11.80 17.33 -4.33
N SER A 220 10.74 16.98 -5.04
CA SER A 220 10.77 15.88 -6.01
C SER A 220 9.82 16.11 -7.18
N ALA A 221 10.15 15.54 -8.34
CA ALA A 221 9.23 15.53 -9.47
C ALA A 221 7.90 14.81 -9.12
N GLU A 222 6.78 15.32 -9.64
CA GLU A 222 5.49 14.62 -9.58
C GLU A 222 5.58 13.27 -10.28
N ARG A 223 5.13 12.22 -9.62
CA ARG A 223 5.01 10.89 -10.19
C ARG A 223 3.55 10.43 -10.14
N GLY A 224 3.11 9.83 -11.24
CA GLY A 224 1.76 9.29 -11.36
C GLY A 224 1.70 7.77 -11.39
N ALA A 225 0.62 7.21 -10.89
CA ALA A 225 0.29 5.80 -11.01
C ALA A 225 -1.22 5.58 -11.14
N LEU A 226 -1.56 4.48 -11.79
CA LEU A 226 -2.90 3.93 -11.76
C LEU A 226 -3.09 3.14 -10.47
N THR A 227 -4.19 3.36 -9.76
CA THR A 227 -4.64 2.50 -8.66
C THR A 227 -5.96 1.85 -9.02
N LEU A 228 -6.09 0.58 -8.69
CA LEU A 228 -7.30 -0.18 -8.96
C LEU A 228 -7.46 -1.33 -7.95
N THR A 229 -8.69 -1.75 -7.72
CA THR A 229 -8.97 -2.99 -7.00
C THR A 229 -9.06 -4.12 -8.01
N ARG A 230 -8.16 -5.08 -7.88
CA ARG A 230 -8.12 -6.28 -8.71
C ARG A 230 -8.14 -7.52 -7.83
N ARG A 231 -9.04 -8.44 -8.13
CA ARG A 231 -9.08 -9.76 -7.52
C ARG A 231 -8.95 -10.80 -8.62
N LEU A 232 -7.85 -11.53 -8.61
CA LEU A 232 -7.62 -12.64 -9.53
C LEU A 232 -8.41 -13.87 -9.09
N HIS A 233 -8.79 -14.72 -10.03
CA HIS A 233 -9.38 -16.02 -9.75
C HIS A 233 -8.32 -17.00 -9.22
N ARG A 234 -7.09 -16.88 -9.72
CA ARG A 234 -5.92 -17.66 -9.30
C ARG A 234 -4.68 -16.78 -9.31
N VAL A 235 -3.74 -17.08 -8.44
CA VAL A 235 -2.45 -16.36 -8.33
C VAL A 235 -1.26 -17.25 -8.62
N THR A 236 -1.53 -18.54 -8.89
CA THR A 236 -0.51 -19.51 -9.27
C THR A 236 -0.98 -20.34 -10.47
N ARG A 237 -0.02 -20.80 -11.30
CA ARG A 237 -0.24 -21.76 -12.36
C ARG A 237 1.06 -22.54 -12.66
N GLY A 238 1.01 -23.87 -12.50
CA GLY A 238 2.21 -24.70 -12.62
C GLY A 238 3.29 -24.27 -11.62
N ASN A 239 4.42 -23.83 -12.11
CA ASN A 239 5.54 -23.32 -11.33
C ASN A 239 5.63 -21.78 -11.27
N VAL A 240 4.55 -21.08 -11.63
CA VAL A 240 4.46 -19.62 -11.59
C VAL A 240 3.63 -19.17 -10.42
N ALA A 241 4.13 -18.18 -9.67
CA ALA A 241 3.40 -17.46 -8.63
C ALA A 241 3.46 -15.95 -8.85
N LEU A 242 2.41 -15.23 -8.46
CA LEU A 242 2.35 -13.77 -8.53
C LEU A 242 2.37 -13.18 -7.12
N VAL A 243 3.05 -12.03 -6.93
CA VAL A 243 3.09 -11.29 -5.67
C VAL A 243 2.92 -9.78 -5.91
N GLY A 244 2.58 -9.03 -4.88
CA GLY A 244 2.31 -7.60 -4.97
C GLY A 244 1.13 -7.32 -5.91
N ASP A 245 1.15 -6.16 -6.57
CA ASP A 245 0.08 -5.76 -7.48
C ASP A 245 -0.11 -6.69 -8.70
N ALA A 246 0.89 -7.52 -9.01
CA ALA A 246 0.75 -8.56 -10.03
C ALA A 246 -0.25 -9.64 -9.60
N SER A 247 -0.34 -9.95 -8.30
CA SER A 247 -1.24 -10.97 -7.74
C SER A 247 -2.63 -10.46 -7.36
N GLY A 248 -2.86 -9.17 -7.52
CA GLY A 248 -4.09 -8.50 -7.11
C GLY A 248 -3.81 -7.31 -6.19
N SER A 249 -4.79 -6.44 -6.04
CA SER A 249 -4.65 -5.19 -5.29
C SER A 249 -5.94 -4.78 -4.60
N ALA A 250 -5.82 -4.04 -3.52
CA ALA A 250 -6.85 -3.14 -3.01
C ALA A 250 -6.59 -1.74 -3.55
N ASP A 251 -7.62 -0.90 -3.59
CA ASP A 251 -7.45 0.50 -3.95
C ASP A 251 -6.50 1.20 -2.96
N ALA A 252 -5.64 2.08 -3.47
CA ALA A 252 -4.62 2.77 -2.67
C ALA A 252 -5.19 3.68 -1.57
N ILE A 253 -6.52 3.86 -1.53
CA ILE A 253 -7.25 4.65 -0.51
C ILE A 253 -6.94 4.21 0.92
N THR A 254 -6.58 2.95 1.14
CA THR A 254 -6.27 2.39 2.46
C THR A 254 -4.79 2.45 2.83
N GLY A 255 -3.90 2.69 1.86
CA GLY A 255 -2.45 2.76 2.09
C GLY A 255 -1.77 1.42 2.41
N GLU A 256 -2.43 0.27 2.23
CA GLU A 256 -1.96 -1.06 2.68
C GLU A 256 -1.11 -1.83 1.64
N GLY A 257 -0.81 -1.27 0.48
CA GLY A 257 -0.15 -1.99 -0.61
C GLY A 257 1.19 -2.64 -0.23
N LEU A 258 2.00 -1.97 0.59
CA LEU A 258 3.28 -2.51 1.06
C LEU A 258 3.09 -3.66 2.05
N ALA A 259 2.19 -3.51 3.03
CA ALA A 259 1.87 -4.57 4.00
C ALA A 259 1.40 -5.85 3.31
N MET A 260 0.47 -5.70 2.34
CA MET A 260 0.00 -6.83 1.53
C MET A 260 1.16 -7.51 0.79
N GLY A 261 2.03 -6.74 0.15
CA GLY A 261 3.20 -7.27 -0.58
C GLY A 261 4.17 -8.02 0.34
N PHE A 262 4.41 -7.54 1.56
CA PHE A 262 5.26 -8.23 2.54
C PHE A 262 4.62 -9.54 3.03
N ARG A 263 3.33 -9.53 3.38
CA ARG A 263 2.59 -10.73 3.77
C ARG A 263 2.56 -11.79 2.67
N GLN A 264 2.35 -11.39 1.43
CA GLN A 264 2.39 -12.28 0.27
C GLN A 264 3.77 -12.90 0.08
N ALA A 265 4.84 -12.11 0.21
CA ALA A 265 6.22 -12.57 0.11
C ALA A 265 6.55 -13.65 1.16
N LEU A 266 6.15 -13.41 2.42
CA LEU A 266 6.36 -14.34 3.54
C LEU A 266 5.54 -15.62 3.35
N LEU A 267 4.28 -15.51 2.95
CA LEU A 267 3.41 -16.68 2.69
C LEU A 267 3.91 -17.50 1.50
N LEU A 268 4.37 -16.84 0.43
CA LEU A 268 4.97 -17.55 -0.72
C LEU A 268 6.21 -18.34 -0.31
N ALA A 269 7.09 -17.72 0.48
CA ALA A 269 8.30 -18.39 0.96
C ALA A 269 7.97 -19.58 1.88
N GLU A 270 6.93 -19.46 2.73
CA GLU A 270 6.43 -20.56 3.54
C GLU A 270 5.92 -21.71 2.65
N SER A 271 5.11 -21.41 1.65
CA SER A 271 4.54 -22.38 0.73
C SER A 271 5.61 -23.16 -0.04
N LEU A 272 6.59 -22.44 -0.61
CA LEU A 272 7.67 -23.06 -1.36
C LEU A 272 8.61 -23.89 -0.46
N GLY A 273 8.80 -23.47 0.79
CA GLY A 273 9.50 -24.27 1.80
C GLY A 273 8.82 -25.61 2.13
N GLN A 274 7.50 -25.71 1.91
CA GLN A 274 6.72 -26.95 2.00
C GLN A 274 6.66 -27.73 0.66
N GLY A 275 7.41 -27.33 -0.34
CA GLY A 275 7.58 -28.04 -1.59
C GLY A 275 6.64 -27.63 -2.72
N GLY A 276 5.76 -26.64 -2.56
CA GLY A 276 4.84 -26.24 -3.63
C GLY A 276 4.10 -24.94 -3.41
N LEU A 277 3.14 -24.64 -4.29
CA LEU A 277 2.38 -23.38 -4.31
C LEU A 277 0.95 -23.52 -3.72
N HIS A 278 0.56 -24.71 -3.27
CA HIS A 278 -0.81 -24.95 -2.82
C HIS A 278 -1.21 -24.10 -1.60
N LEU A 279 -0.34 -24.00 -0.60
CA LEU A 279 -0.57 -23.17 0.58
C LEU A 279 -0.72 -21.69 0.18
N TYR A 280 0.13 -21.22 -0.72
CA TYR A 280 0.06 -19.84 -1.21
C TYR A 280 -1.26 -19.56 -1.93
N GLU A 281 -1.65 -20.42 -2.88
CA GLU A 281 -2.90 -20.29 -3.63
C GLU A 281 -4.11 -20.26 -2.68
N SER A 282 -4.17 -21.18 -1.71
CA SER A 282 -5.32 -21.32 -0.81
C SER A 282 -5.47 -20.15 0.19
N ARG A 283 -4.35 -19.57 0.64
CA ARG A 283 -4.35 -18.50 1.66
C ARG A 283 -4.16 -17.09 1.12
N HIS A 284 -3.77 -16.94 -0.15
CA HIS A 284 -3.53 -15.62 -0.75
C HIS A 284 -4.74 -14.69 -0.61
N GLY A 285 -5.94 -15.21 -0.86
CA GLY A 285 -7.17 -14.43 -0.79
C GLY A 285 -7.44 -13.80 0.58
N SER A 286 -7.01 -14.44 1.67
CA SER A 286 -7.19 -13.91 3.03
C SER A 286 -6.34 -12.66 3.29
N ILE A 287 -5.17 -12.52 2.63
CA ILE A 287 -4.32 -11.32 2.73
C ILE A 287 -5.03 -10.10 2.15
N LEU A 288 -5.79 -10.27 1.08
CA LEU A 288 -6.50 -9.19 0.37
C LEU A 288 -7.88 -8.89 0.96
N ALA A 289 -8.47 -9.81 1.73
CA ALA A 289 -9.88 -9.73 2.13
C ALA A 289 -10.18 -8.47 2.95
N LEU A 290 -9.46 -8.24 4.05
CA LEU A 290 -9.65 -7.06 4.90
C LEU A 290 -9.29 -5.76 4.16
N PRO A 291 -8.12 -5.60 3.51
CA PRO A 291 -7.80 -4.42 2.71
C PRO A 291 -8.86 -4.07 1.65
N GLN A 292 -9.42 -5.06 0.96
CA GLN A 292 -10.47 -4.83 -0.04
C GLN A 292 -11.81 -4.43 0.58
N GLN A 293 -12.15 -4.95 1.75
CA GLN A 293 -13.34 -4.53 2.51
C GLN A 293 -13.20 -3.10 3.01
N MET A 294 -12.06 -2.76 3.61
CA MET A 294 -11.75 -1.39 4.06
C MET A 294 -11.74 -0.41 2.88
N ALA A 295 -11.13 -0.78 1.75
CA ALA A 295 -11.16 0.02 0.54
C ALA A 295 -12.60 0.25 0.04
N THR A 296 -13.46 -0.77 0.06
CA THR A 296 -14.87 -0.65 -0.35
C THR A 296 -15.62 0.36 0.53
N MET A 297 -15.42 0.30 1.85
CA MET A 297 -16.01 1.25 2.79
C MET A 297 -15.49 2.67 2.55
N MET A 298 -14.17 2.85 2.41
CA MET A 298 -13.58 4.16 2.15
C MET A 298 -14.03 4.75 0.80
N LEU A 299 -14.19 3.92 -0.24
CA LEU A 299 -14.72 4.31 -1.55
C LEU A 299 -16.19 4.72 -1.48
N LEU A 300 -16.98 4.11 -0.58
CA LEU A 300 -18.36 4.54 -0.31
C LEU A 300 -18.37 5.95 0.30
N LEU A 301 -17.54 6.21 1.30
CA LEU A 301 -17.40 7.54 1.90
C LEU A 301 -16.87 8.57 0.88
N ASP A 302 -15.95 8.16 0.00
CA ASP A 302 -15.45 9.01 -1.08
C ASP A 302 -16.54 9.38 -2.10
N ARG A 303 -17.46 8.46 -2.39
CA ARG A 303 -18.55 8.69 -3.33
C ARG A 303 -19.65 9.58 -2.77
N HIS A 304 -19.96 9.48 -1.48
CA HIS A 304 -21.10 10.11 -0.82
C HIS A 304 -20.66 11.11 0.25
N ALA A 305 -20.57 12.40 -0.13
CA ALA A 305 -20.09 13.46 0.74
C ALA A 305 -20.93 13.59 2.02
N TRP A 306 -22.28 13.47 1.92
CA TRP A 306 -23.17 13.54 3.07
C TRP A 306 -22.89 12.41 4.09
N LEU A 307 -22.70 11.17 3.60
CA LEU A 307 -22.39 10.01 4.45
C LEU A 307 -21.02 10.17 5.10
N ARG A 308 -20.03 10.66 4.33
CA ARG A 308 -18.68 10.93 4.83
C ARG A 308 -18.71 11.97 5.96
N ARG A 309 -19.35 13.12 5.71
CA ARG A 309 -19.44 14.17 6.73
C ARG A 309 -20.11 13.66 8.01
N ARG A 310 -21.18 12.90 7.87
CA ARG A 310 -21.89 12.29 8.96
C ARG A 310 -21.03 11.28 9.73
N ALA A 311 -20.32 10.42 9.01
CA ALA A 311 -19.38 9.47 9.62
C ALA A 311 -18.27 10.20 10.41
N LEU A 312 -17.72 11.28 9.86
CA LEU A 312 -16.70 12.07 10.57
C LEU A 312 -17.26 12.72 11.84
N LEU A 313 -18.49 13.26 11.82
CA LEU A 313 -19.14 13.82 12.99
C LEU A 313 -19.39 12.76 14.09
N VAL A 314 -19.87 11.58 13.69
CA VAL A 314 -20.05 10.45 14.63
C VAL A 314 -18.71 10.02 15.22
N LEU A 315 -17.67 9.90 14.43
CA LEU A 315 -16.33 9.51 14.90
C LEU A 315 -15.68 10.60 15.77
N ALA A 316 -15.99 11.87 15.53
CA ALA A 316 -15.55 12.97 16.40
C ALA A 316 -16.24 12.95 17.75
N ALA A 317 -17.54 12.64 17.79
CA ALA A 317 -18.32 12.50 19.02
C ALA A 317 -18.00 11.19 19.78
N ARG A 318 -17.45 10.18 19.10
CA ARG A 318 -17.12 8.84 19.62
C ARG A 318 -15.73 8.41 19.17
N PRO A 319 -14.65 9.00 19.72
CA PRO A 319 -13.27 8.71 19.31
C PRO A 319 -12.88 7.24 19.49
N GLU A 320 -13.52 6.54 20.45
CA GLU A 320 -13.32 5.10 20.68
C GLU A 320 -13.69 4.24 19.48
N LEU A 321 -14.72 4.64 18.70
CA LEU A 321 -15.10 3.94 17.47
C LEU A 321 -14.01 4.05 16.40
N PHE A 322 -13.44 5.25 16.24
CA PHE A 322 -12.36 5.41 15.26
C PHE A 322 -11.10 4.65 15.66
N ARG A 323 -10.76 4.66 16.97
CA ARG A 323 -9.64 3.84 17.48
C ARG A 323 -9.87 2.34 17.25
N ALA A 324 -11.08 1.86 17.49
CA ALA A 324 -11.45 0.47 17.25
C ALA A 324 -11.40 0.11 15.76
N MET A 325 -11.87 1.00 14.86
CA MET A 325 -11.73 0.82 13.41
C MET A 325 -10.27 0.79 12.97
N LEU A 326 -9.43 1.66 13.55
CA LEU A 326 -8.00 1.69 13.24
C LEU A 326 -7.29 0.43 13.74
N ALA A 327 -7.71 -0.14 14.89
CA ALA A 327 -7.24 -1.44 15.37
C ALA A 327 -7.54 -2.57 14.38
N VAL A 328 -8.72 -2.56 13.76
CA VAL A 328 -9.06 -3.51 12.68
C VAL A 328 -8.17 -3.29 11.47
N HIS A 329 -7.98 -2.03 11.07
CA HIS A 329 -7.19 -1.66 9.89
C HIS A 329 -5.73 -2.15 9.99
N VAL A 330 -5.10 -2.02 11.16
CA VAL A 330 -3.71 -2.49 11.38
C VAL A 330 -3.62 -3.96 11.82
N GLY A 331 -4.73 -4.72 11.72
CA GLY A 331 -4.78 -6.15 11.99
C GLY A 331 -4.65 -6.53 13.47
N GLU A 332 -4.91 -5.63 14.42
CA GLU A 332 -4.89 -5.87 15.87
C GLU A 332 -6.25 -6.29 16.43
N ALA A 333 -7.32 -6.04 15.67
CA ALA A 333 -8.66 -6.53 15.96
C ALA A 333 -9.29 -7.17 14.72
N SER A 334 -10.27 -8.04 14.90
CA SER A 334 -10.99 -8.64 13.78
C SER A 334 -12.23 -7.81 13.42
N LEU A 335 -12.52 -7.69 12.12
CA LEU A 335 -13.72 -6.98 11.64
C LEU A 335 -15.02 -7.60 12.18
N PRO A 336 -15.22 -8.94 12.24
CA PRO A 336 -16.40 -9.51 12.85
C PRO A 336 -16.60 -9.11 14.31
N ARG A 337 -15.52 -9.06 15.10
CA ARG A 337 -15.58 -8.63 16.49
C ARG A 337 -15.97 -7.15 16.60
N PHE A 338 -15.38 -6.30 15.76
CA PHE A 338 -15.74 -4.88 15.70
C PHE A 338 -17.23 -4.69 15.36
N LEU A 339 -17.73 -5.41 14.35
CA LEU A 339 -19.14 -5.33 13.95
C LEU A 339 -20.08 -5.82 15.04
N ALA A 340 -19.73 -6.91 15.75
CA ALA A 340 -20.52 -7.40 16.87
C ALA A 340 -20.58 -6.42 18.05
N GLN A 341 -19.47 -5.74 18.34
CA GLN A 341 -19.36 -4.82 19.49
C GLN A 341 -19.90 -3.41 19.18
N HIS A 342 -19.69 -2.92 17.95
CA HIS A 342 -19.90 -1.52 17.61
C HIS A 342 -20.81 -1.29 16.39
N GLY A 343 -21.09 -2.35 15.61
CA GLY A 343 -21.76 -2.20 14.31
C GLY A 343 -23.17 -1.62 14.42
N LEU A 344 -24.00 -2.12 15.34
CA LEU A 344 -25.37 -1.61 15.58
C LEU A 344 -25.34 -0.18 16.10
N GLN A 345 -24.48 0.11 17.07
CA GLN A 345 -24.33 1.45 17.62
C GLN A 345 -23.87 2.45 16.55
N PHE A 346 -22.86 2.11 15.77
CA PHE A 346 -22.35 2.95 14.69
C PHE A 346 -23.41 3.20 13.62
N GLY A 347 -24.15 2.16 13.21
CA GLY A 347 -25.24 2.27 12.25
C GLY A 347 -26.37 3.17 12.78
N ALA A 348 -26.79 3.01 14.03
CA ALA A 348 -27.81 3.84 14.67
C ALA A 348 -27.37 5.32 14.75
N LEU A 349 -26.12 5.59 15.11
CA LEU A 349 -25.57 6.95 15.16
C LEU A 349 -25.49 7.59 13.76
N LEU A 350 -25.17 6.83 12.72
CA LEU A 350 -25.19 7.32 11.36
C LEU A 350 -26.59 7.72 10.89
N LEU A 351 -27.65 7.20 11.49
CA LEU A 351 -29.05 7.54 11.16
C LEU A 351 -29.62 8.60 12.10
N ALA A 352 -28.96 8.90 13.22
CA ALA A 352 -29.48 9.81 14.25
C ALA A 352 -29.57 11.26 13.75
N PRO A 353 -30.70 11.99 13.98
CA PRO A 353 -30.91 13.35 13.46
C PRO A 353 -29.84 14.36 13.90
N GLN A 354 -29.26 14.17 15.08
CA GLN A 354 -28.25 15.06 15.66
C GLN A 354 -26.93 15.14 14.88
N PHE A 355 -26.73 14.23 13.92
CA PHE A 355 -25.58 14.22 13.02
C PHE A 355 -25.97 14.50 11.55
N ALA A 356 -27.16 15.04 11.31
CA ALA A 356 -27.69 15.34 9.98
C ALA A 356 -27.05 16.60 9.37
#